data_aee9988976532762929378d981a857d8
#
_entry.id   aee9988976532762929378d981a857d8
#
_cell.length_a   1.000
_cell.length_b   1.000
_cell.length_c   1.000
_cell.angle_alpha   90.00
_cell.angle_beta   90.00
_cell.angle_gamma   90.00
#
_symmetry.space_group_name_H-M   'P 1'
#
loop_
_entity.id
_entity.type
_entity.pdbx_description
1 polymer ?
#
loop_
_entity_poly.entity_id
_entity_poly.type
_entity_poly.pdbx_seq_one_letter_code
_entity_poly.pdbx_strand_id
1 'polypeptide(L)'
;MAAEIDSELNQWVEMLRSPDPRDRLVAVKTLQHLGDEAALEPLMMALEDENVAVQKLAVAAIWELANPVAVAVLVKCLASPEEEIRTEACSALSEIISVEHLLLLLDALQQNDANVQLNVLFLLRKIHDIQCLPYVLPFFSSENAQLREAAVTTLRYLNQVECCQSAIALISDPEATVRRAAALTLGHLADAEVIPALSQALTSDEDWQVRRNAAKSLAIHADSTAVKALESALRDEHWQVRKFALQALQKTPDDRTLPALIQALTDEYSDVRKEAAIALGVLQNPAALNALQQALDDPDKDVCIYTQRAIGQIQSVQETSHA
;
A
#
# COMPACT_ATOMS: atom_id res chain seq x y z
N MET A 1 -47.30 16.17 6.78
CA MET A 1 -46.01 15.67 6.26
C MET A 1 -44.86 15.90 7.24
N ALA A 2 -44.41 17.12 7.56
CA ALA A 2 -43.35 17.33 8.57
C ALA A 2 -43.73 16.81 9.98
N ALA A 3 -44.92 17.06 10.48
CA ALA A 3 -45.40 16.58 11.77
C ALA A 3 -45.60 15.04 11.82
N GLU A 4 -45.80 14.37 10.72
CA GLU A 4 -45.89 12.91 10.62
C GLU A 4 -44.51 12.29 10.63
N ILE A 5 -43.52 12.91 9.98
CA ILE A 5 -42.10 12.45 9.99
C ILE A 5 -41.52 12.59 11.39
N ASP A 6 -41.78 13.70 12.10
CA ASP A 6 -41.39 13.88 13.50
C ASP A 6 -42.00 12.82 14.43
N SER A 7 -43.25 12.39 14.17
CA SER A 7 -43.92 11.35 14.96
C SER A 7 -43.32 9.97 14.69
N GLU A 8 -42.96 9.68 13.44
CA GLU A 8 -42.37 8.39 13.08
C GLU A 8 -40.93 8.28 13.64
N LEU A 9 -40.11 9.33 13.47
CA LEU A 9 -38.77 9.39 14.03
C LEU A 9 -38.77 9.16 15.55
N ASN A 10 -39.65 9.86 16.29
CA ASN A 10 -39.76 9.74 17.74
C ASN A 10 -40.13 8.32 18.20
N GLN A 11 -40.95 7.59 17.45
CA GLN A 11 -41.27 6.20 17.75
C GLN A 11 -40.01 5.32 17.72
N TRP A 12 -39.17 5.48 16.72
CA TRP A 12 -37.95 4.68 16.60
C TRP A 12 -36.88 5.09 17.61
N VAL A 13 -36.77 6.38 17.93
CA VAL A 13 -35.93 6.88 19.03
C VAL A 13 -36.30 6.29 20.36
N GLU A 14 -37.61 6.18 20.67
CA GLU A 14 -38.06 5.52 21.89
C GLU A 14 -37.78 3.99 21.87
N MET A 15 -37.86 3.36 20.69
CA MET A 15 -37.56 1.92 20.55
C MET A 15 -36.05 1.61 20.76
N LEU A 16 -35.13 2.57 20.58
CA LEU A 16 -33.73 2.40 20.98
C LEU A 16 -33.56 2.16 22.49
N ARG A 17 -34.57 2.44 23.32
CA ARG A 17 -34.54 2.20 24.76
C ARG A 17 -35.18 0.86 25.16
N SER A 18 -35.59 0.04 24.18
CA SER A 18 -36.18 -1.27 24.47
C SER A 18 -35.20 -2.17 25.22
N PRO A 19 -35.66 -2.96 26.21
CA PRO A 19 -34.84 -3.98 26.86
C PRO A 19 -34.42 -5.11 25.91
N ASP A 20 -35.18 -5.35 24.83
CA ASP A 20 -34.85 -6.37 23.83
C ASP A 20 -33.87 -5.79 22.76
N PRO A 21 -32.65 -6.34 22.61
CA PRO A 21 -31.70 -5.89 21.58
C PRO A 21 -32.24 -6.05 20.16
N ARG A 22 -33.19 -6.93 19.90
CA ARG A 22 -33.83 -7.07 18.58
C ARG A 22 -34.63 -5.83 18.21
N ASP A 23 -35.38 -5.27 19.18
CA ASP A 23 -36.13 -4.04 18.95
C ASP A 23 -35.16 -2.87 18.68
N ARG A 24 -34.08 -2.77 19.47
CA ARG A 24 -33.05 -1.75 19.27
C ARG A 24 -32.37 -1.87 17.89
N LEU A 25 -32.09 -3.11 17.43
CA LEU A 25 -31.57 -3.34 16.07
C LEU A 25 -32.55 -2.88 14.98
N VAL A 26 -33.85 -3.19 15.15
CA VAL A 26 -34.90 -2.73 14.22
C VAL A 26 -34.96 -1.20 14.21
N ALA A 27 -34.89 -0.57 15.39
CA ALA A 27 -34.90 0.87 15.51
C ALA A 27 -33.70 1.52 14.76
N VAL A 28 -32.46 1.06 15.01
CA VAL A 28 -31.27 1.57 14.32
C VAL A 28 -31.40 1.41 12.80
N LYS A 29 -31.84 0.22 12.35
CA LYS A 29 -32.00 -0.05 10.92
C LYS A 29 -33.05 0.84 10.25
N THR A 30 -34.14 1.13 10.97
CA THR A 30 -35.18 1.99 10.45
C THR A 30 -34.74 3.46 10.42
N LEU A 31 -34.05 3.92 11.47
CA LEU A 31 -33.45 5.26 11.50
C LEU A 31 -32.42 5.46 10.36
N GLN A 32 -31.62 4.43 10.09
CA GLN A 32 -30.73 4.38 8.93
C GLN A 32 -31.51 4.59 7.62
N HIS A 33 -32.58 3.84 7.41
CA HIS A 33 -33.41 3.91 6.20
C HIS A 33 -34.14 5.24 6.01
N LEU A 34 -34.56 5.87 7.13
CA LEU A 34 -35.17 7.19 7.08
C LEU A 34 -34.19 8.26 6.60
N GLY A 35 -32.90 8.12 6.90
CA GLY A 35 -31.87 9.04 6.45
C GLY A 35 -32.04 10.47 6.96
N ASP A 36 -32.80 10.66 8.06
CA ASP A 36 -33.05 11.97 8.63
C ASP A 36 -31.89 12.40 9.53
N GLU A 37 -31.34 13.60 9.32
CA GLU A 37 -30.25 14.14 10.13
C GLU A 37 -30.59 14.20 11.63
N ALA A 38 -31.87 14.34 12.01
CA ALA A 38 -32.31 14.33 13.40
C ALA A 38 -32.10 12.95 14.08
N ALA A 39 -31.88 11.88 13.30
CA ALA A 39 -31.51 10.56 13.84
C ALA A 39 -30.07 10.48 14.32
N LEU A 40 -29.20 11.43 13.96
CA LEU A 40 -27.77 11.36 14.27
C LEU A 40 -27.49 11.25 15.77
N GLU A 41 -28.08 12.13 16.59
CA GLU A 41 -27.85 12.11 18.04
C GLU A 41 -28.36 10.81 18.70
N PRO A 42 -29.58 10.29 18.41
CA PRO A 42 -30.02 8.97 18.86
C PRO A 42 -29.10 7.81 18.41
N LEU A 43 -28.62 7.83 17.17
CA LEU A 43 -27.69 6.81 16.65
C LEU A 43 -26.33 6.89 17.35
N MET A 44 -25.84 8.08 17.68
CA MET A 44 -24.62 8.25 18.47
C MET A 44 -24.76 7.66 19.87
N MET A 45 -25.94 7.73 20.51
CA MET A 45 -26.20 7.06 21.76
C MET A 45 -26.20 5.52 21.60
N ALA A 46 -26.65 4.98 20.48
CA ALA A 46 -26.63 3.55 20.19
C ALA A 46 -25.21 2.98 20.00
N LEU A 47 -24.18 3.80 19.84
CA LEU A 47 -22.78 3.36 19.86
C LEU A 47 -22.32 2.88 21.25
N GLU A 48 -23.01 3.27 22.30
CA GLU A 48 -22.72 2.86 23.68
C GLU A 48 -23.64 1.70 24.14
N ASP A 49 -24.37 1.08 23.20
CA ASP A 49 -25.26 -0.03 23.50
C ASP A 49 -24.49 -1.24 24.08
N GLU A 50 -25.09 -1.98 25.01
CA GLU A 50 -24.50 -3.19 25.56
C GLU A 50 -24.36 -4.34 24.54
N ASN A 51 -25.10 -4.28 23.42
CA ASN A 51 -25.08 -5.27 22.35
C ASN A 51 -24.23 -4.84 21.19
N VAL A 52 -23.16 -5.59 20.92
CA VAL A 52 -22.17 -5.30 19.85
C VAL A 52 -22.82 -5.17 18.46
N ALA A 53 -23.88 -5.95 18.17
CA ALA A 53 -24.57 -5.86 16.88
C ALA A 53 -25.32 -4.54 16.72
N VAL A 54 -25.87 -3.98 17.81
CA VAL A 54 -26.50 -2.65 17.82
C VAL A 54 -25.45 -1.57 17.60
N GLN A 55 -24.32 -1.62 18.30
CA GLN A 55 -23.20 -0.69 18.13
C GLN A 55 -22.71 -0.70 16.69
N LYS A 56 -22.47 -1.89 16.11
CA LYS A 56 -21.99 -2.03 14.74
C LYS A 56 -22.97 -1.44 13.72
N LEU A 57 -24.24 -1.75 13.87
CA LEU A 57 -25.27 -1.21 12.98
C LEU A 57 -25.42 0.31 13.13
N ALA A 58 -25.21 0.86 14.33
CA ALA A 58 -25.21 2.29 14.58
C ALA A 58 -24.03 2.99 13.86
N VAL A 59 -22.83 2.39 13.85
CA VAL A 59 -21.69 2.90 13.08
C VAL A 59 -22.05 3.01 11.60
N ALA A 60 -22.61 1.96 11.01
CA ALA A 60 -23.03 1.95 9.62
C ALA A 60 -24.12 3.00 9.31
N ALA A 61 -25.11 3.13 10.22
CA ALA A 61 -26.18 4.11 10.08
C ALA A 61 -25.66 5.56 10.14
N ILE A 62 -24.73 5.83 11.07
CA ILE A 62 -24.10 7.15 11.20
C ILE A 62 -23.29 7.52 9.95
N TRP A 63 -22.57 6.54 9.37
CA TRP A 63 -21.82 6.76 8.14
C TRP A 63 -22.73 7.14 6.97
N GLU A 64 -23.88 6.47 6.81
CA GLU A 64 -24.81 6.75 5.70
C GLU A 64 -25.44 8.17 5.79
N LEU A 65 -25.57 8.71 7.01
CA LEU A 65 -26.01 10.08 7.19
C LEU A 65 -25.00 11.13 6.67
N ALA A 66 -23.75 10.74 6.40
CA ALA A 66 -22.67 11.56 5.86
C ALA A 66 -22.49 12.93 6.56
N ASN A 67 -22.78 13.00 7.86
CA ASN A 67 -22.71 14.25 8.61
C ASN A 67 -21.30 14.45 9.19
N PRO A 68 -20.61 15.59 8.96
CA PRO A 68 -19.26 15.85 9.45
C PRO A 68 -19.09 15.73 10.98
N VAL A 69 -20.15 16.01 11.76
CA VAL A 69 -20.14 15.86 13.22
C VAL A 69 -19.90 14.41 13.65
N ALA A 70 -20.31 13.45 12.82
CA ALA A 70 -20.11 12.02 13.08
C ALA A 70 -18.64 11.60 13.12
N VAL A 71 -17.74 12.32 12.44
CA VAL A 71 -16.31 11.97 12.37
C VAL A 71 -15.69 11.89 13.76
N ALA A 72 -15.98 12.86 14.63
CA ALA A 72 -15.42 12.88 16.00
C ALA A 72 -15.89 11.68 16.84
N VAL A 73 -17.10 11.21 16.61
CA VAL A 73 -17.67 10.06 17.34
C VAL A 73 -17.12 8.76 16.77
N LEU A 74 -17.05 8.64 15.47
CA LEU A 74 -16.45 7.46 14.80
C LEU A 74 -14.97 7.29 15.17
N VAL A 75 -14.23 8.39 15.33
CA VAL A 75 -12.83 8.33 15.81
C VAL A 75 -12.76 7.73 17.23
N LYS A 76 -13.71 8.01 18.12
CA LYS A 76 -13.77 7.36 19.44
C LYS A 76 -14.04 5.86 19.34
N CYS A 77 -14.81 5.41 18.34
CA CYS A 77 -15.08 3.99 18.11
C CYS A 77 -13.82 3.19 17.73
N LEU A 78 -12.74 3.85 17.29
CA LEU A 78 -11.45 3.19 17.06
C LEU A 78 -10.80 2.64 18.34
N ALA A 79 -11.22 3.11 19.52
CA ALA A 79 -10.80 2.61 20.83
C ALA A 79 -11.71 1.47 21.36
N SER A 80 -12.73 1.05 20.62
CA SER A 80 -13.62 -0.04 21.05
C SER A 80 -12.82 -1.32 21.34
N PRO A 81 -13.13 -2.06 22.40
CA PRO A 81 -12.55 -3.39 22.65
C PRO A 81 -12.91 -4.38 21.53
N GLU A 82 -14.06 -4.18 20.88
CA GLU A 82 -14.57 -5.06 19.83
C GLU A 82 -13.93 -4.75 18.47
N GLU A 83 -13.26 -5.74 17.89
CA GLU A 83 -12.57 -5.59 16.59
C GLU A 83 -13.54 -5.23 15.46
N GLU A 84 -14.74 -5.80 15.47
CA GLU A 84 -15.75 -5.52 14.45
C GLU A 84 -16.17 -4.05 14.43
N ILE A 85 -16.29 -3.42 15.61
CA ILE A 85 -16.65 -1.99 15.72
C ILE A 85 -15.51 -1.13 15.23
N ARG A 86 -14.26 -1.45 15.62
CA ARG A 86 -13.09 -0.70 15.13
C ARG A 86 -12.97 -0.77 13.62
N THR A 87 -13.19 -1.95 13.04
CA THR A 87 -13.12 -2.17 11.58
C THR A 87 -14.20 -1.38 10.84
N GLU A 88 -15.43 -1.43 11.32
CA GLU A 88 -16.56 -0.69 10.74
C GLU A 88 -16.34 0.82 10.83
N ALA A 89 -15.92 1.31 12.01
CA ALA A 89 -15.62 2.73 12.20
C ALA A 89 -14.46 3.20 11.32
N CYS A 90 -13.39 2.41 11.19
CA CYS A 90 -12.26 2.73 10.32
C CYS A 90 -12.69 2.75 8.84
N SER A 91 -13.53 1.81 8.41
CA SER A 91 -14.10 1.76 7.07
C SER A 91 -14.94 3.01 6.79
N ALA A 92 -15.87 3.33 7.67
CA ALA A 92 -16.72 4.52 7.59
C ALA A 92 -15.88 5.81 7.52
N LEU A 93 -14.90 5.96 8.42
CA LEU A 93 -13.99 7.11 8.43
C LEU A 93 -13.21 7.22 7.13
N SER A 94 -12.76 6.10 6.55
CA SER A 94 -11.97 6.12 5.31
C SER A 94 -12.71 6.74 4.12
N GLU A 95 -14.04 6.78 4.14
CA GLU A 95 -14.88 7.36 3.09
C GLU A 95 -15.17 8.85 3.30
N ILE A 96 -15.20 9.31 4.56
CA ILE A 96 -15.67 10.67 4.91
C ILE A 96 -14.56 11.62 5.36
N ILE A 97 -13.38 11.11 5.72
CA ILE A 97 -12.29 11.97 6.18
C ILE A 97 -11.71 12.81 5.03
N SER A 98 -11.33 14.03 5.40
CA SER A 98 -10.66 15.00 4.55
C SER A 98 -9.54 15.70 5.34
N VAL A 99 -8.81 16.59 4.70
CA VAL A 99 -7.76 17.42 5.32
C VAL A 99 -8.30 18.23 6.53
N GLU A 100 -9.58 18.60 6.52
CA GLU A 100 -10.22 19.32 7.61
C GLU A 100 -10.24 18.55 8.94
N HIS A 101 -10.20 17.22 8.87
CA HIS A 101 -10.20 16.32 10.02
C HIS A 101 -8.79 15.97 10.53
N LEU A 102 -7.74 16.52 9.91
CA LEU A 102 -6.35 16.19 10.23
C LEU A 102 -6.03 16.38 11.72
N LEU A 103 -6.36 17.51 12.29
CA LEU A 103 -6.05 17.80 13.70
C LEU A 103 -6.73 16.81 14.66
N LEU A 104 -7.95 16.40 14.37
CA LEU A 104 -8.67 15.39 15.15
C LEU A 104 -7.97 14.03 15.11
N LEU A 105 -7.50 13.62 13.94
CA LEU A 105 -6.75 12.37 13.79
C LEU A 105 -5.39 12.44 14.46
N LEU A 106 -4.68 13.56 14.37
CA LEU A 106 -3.40 13.75 15.05
C LEU A 106 -3.53 13.74 16.58
N ASP A 107 -4.63 14.30 17.12
CA ASP A 107 -4.94 14.21 18.55
C ASP A 107 -5.22 12.77 18.98
N ALA A 108 -6.01 12.04 18.19
CA ALA A 108 -6.27 10.62 18.43
C ALA A 108 -4.98 9.77 18.36
N LEU A 109 -4.07 10.09 17.45
CA LEU A 109 -2.79 9.38 17.30
C LEU A 109 -1.89 9.49 18.56
N GLN A 110 -2.04 10.55 19.33
CA GLN A 110 -1.27 10.77 20.57
C GLN A 110 -1.82 9.97 21.76
N GLN A 111 -2.98 9.35 21.64
CA GLN A 111 -3.52 8.48 22.68
C GLN A 111 -2.64 7.23 22.83
N ASN A 112 -2.45 6.76 24.05
CA ASN A 112 -1.67 5.56 24.32
C ASN A 112 -2.51 4.28 24.14
N ASP A 113 -3.10 4.12 22.95
CA ASP A 113 -3.86 2.95 22.53
C ASP A 113 -3.40 2.49 21.16
N ALA A 114 -2.83 1.28 21.10
CA ALA A 114 -2.26 0.74 19.87
C ALA A 114 -3.30 0.52 18.76
N ASN A 115 -4.56 0.20 19.10
CA ASN A 115 -5.62 0.02 18.10
C ASN A 115 -5.98 1.36 17.45
N VAL A 116 -6.13 2.40 18.28
CA VAL A 116 -6.38 3.77 17.79
C VAL A 116 -5.23 4.20 16.89
N GLN A 117 -3.98 4.05 17.36
CA GLN A 117 -2.78 4.45 16.62
C GLN A 117 -2.67 3.74 15.27
N LEU A 118 -2.90 2.42 15.21
CA LEU A 118 -2.88 1.64 13.96
C LEU A 118 -3.93 2.13 12.97
N ASN A 119 -5.17 2.29 13.43
CA ASN A 119 -6.27 2.75 12.59
C ASN A 119 -6.05 4.20 12.11
N VAL A 120 -5.57 5.09 12.98
CA VAL A 120 -5.27 6.47 12.61
C VAL A 120 -4.11 6.52 11.59
N LEU A 121 -3.02 5.77 11.79
CA LEU A 121 -1.94 5.68 10.80
C LEU A 121 -2.45 5.20 9.44
N PHE A 122 -3.41 4.27 9.41
CA PHE A 122 -4.08 3.86 8.17
C PHE A 122 -4.89 5.01 7.55
N LEU A 123 -5.68 5.72 8.35
CA LEU A 123 -6.51 6.84 7.87
C LEU A 123 -5.68 8.02 7.35
N LEU A 124 -4.53 8.34 7.97
CA LEU A 124 -3.63 9.40 7.51
C LEU A 124 -3.12 9.18 6.09
N ARG A 125 -3.08 7.93 5.60
CA ARG A 125 -2.72 7.60 4.20
C ARG A 125 -3.70 8.18 3.17
N LYS A 126 -4.93 8.50 3.58
CA LYS A 126 -5.96 9.12 2.72
C LYS A 126 -5.83 10.64 2.64
N ILE A 127 -5.22 11.25 3.64
CA ILE A 127 -5.10 12.72 3.73
C ILE A 127 -3.96 13.26 2.88
N HIS A 128 -2.88 12.49 2.71
CA HIS A 128 -1.70 12.85 1.90
C HIS A 128 -1.01 14.17 2.31
N ASP A 129 -1.08 14.56 3.58
CA ASP A 129 -0.54 15.83 4.08
C ASP A 129 0.78 15.64 4.83
N ILE A 130 1.81 16.41 4.44
CA ILE A 130 3.13 16.40 5.07
C ILE A 130 3.11 16.80 6.56
N GLN A 131 2.09 17.54 6.98
CA GLN A 131 1.94 17.95 8.39
C GLN A 131 1.79 16.74 9.33
N CYS A 132 1.43 15.55 8.80
CA CYS A 132 1.42 14.30 9.56
C CYS A 132 2.83 13.84 9.97
N LEU A 133 3.87 14.20 9.24
CA LEU A 133 5.21 13.62 9.38
C LEU A 133 5.77 13.69 10.81
N PRO A 134 5.76 14.84 11.52
CA PRO A 134 6.27 14.92 12.89
C PRO A 134 5.57 13.98 13.88
N TYR A 135 4.31 13.64 13.62
CA TYR A 135 3.49 12.76 14.45
C TYR A 135 3.66 11.29 14.10
N VAL A 136 4.05 10.97 12.86
CA VAL A 136 4.31 9.60 12.38
C VAL A 136 5.71 9.13 12.75
N LEU A 137 6.72 10.00 12.69
CA LEU A 137 8.12 9.65 12.94
C LEU A 137 8.39 8.95 14.29
N PRO A 138 7.77 9.34 15.42
CA PRO A 138 8.00 8.65 16.69
C PRO A 138 7.68 7.15 16.66
N PHE A 139 6.75 6.72 15.81
CA PHE A 139 6.36 5.32 15.68
C PHE A 139 7.41 4.45 14.98
N PHE A 140 8.38 5.03 14.29
CA PHE A 140 9.48 4.26 13.68
C PHE A 140 10.37 3.57 14.72
N SER A 141 10.35 4.03 15.96
CA SER A 141 11.07 3.45 17.09
C SER A 141 10.15 2.75 18.09
N SER A 142 8.88 2.49 17.71
CA SER A 142 7.92 1.79 18.59
C SER A 142 8.39 0.37 18.88
N GLU A 143 8.18 -0.10 20.11
CA GLU A 143 8.39 -1.51 20.46
C GLU A 143 7.44 -2.45 19.69
N ASN A 144 6.26 -1.95 19.33
CA ASN A 144 5.28 -2.68 18.53
C ASN A 144 5.63 -2.63 17.04
N ALA A 145 5.98 -3.79 16.49
CA ALA A 145 6.33 -3.94 15.06
C ALA A 145 5.20 -3.52 14.10
N GLN A 146 3.95 -3.75 14.48
CA GLN A 146 2.81 -3.34 13.64
C GLN A 146 2.72 -1.81 13.53
N LEU A 147 3.03 -1.09 14.62
CA LEU A 147 3.08 0.37 14.58
C LEU A 147 4.25 0.87 13.73
N ARG A 148 5.44 0.23 13.80
CA ARG A 148 6.57 0.57 12.92
C ARG A 148 6.22 0.34 11.45
N GLU A 149 5.60 -0.80 11.13
CA GLU A 149 5.14 -1.12 9.78
C GLU A 149 4.09 -0.13 9.28
N ALA A 150 3.07 0.16 10.10
CA ALA A 150 2.02 1.10 9.76
C ALA A 150 2.58 2.51 9.52
N ALA A 151 3.49 2.97 10.36
CA ALA A 151 4.11 4.28 10.26
C ALA A 151 4.97 4.43 9.00
N VAL A 152 5.87 3.47 8.72
CA VAL A 152 6.70 3.53 7.50
C VAL A 152 5.85 3.38 6.23
N THR A 153 4.76 2.61 6.29
CA THR A 153 3.81 2.55 5.18
C THR A 153 3.08 3.87 4.99
N THR A 154 2.71 4.56 6.08
CA THR A 154 2.05 5.87 6.01
C THR A 154 2.94 6.89 5.33
N LEU A 155 4.25 6.90 5.63
CA LEU A 155 5.22 7.79 5.01
C LEU A 155 5.14 7.77 3.46
N ARG A 156 4.92 6.61 2.85
CA ARG A 156 4.81 6.46 1.40
C ARG A 156 3.66 7.26 0.78
N TYR A 157 2.63 7.55 1.57
CA TYR A 157 1.44 8.28 1.13
C TYR A 157 1.49 9.77 1.48
N LEU A 158 2.50 10.21 2.22
CA LEU A 158 2.69 11.64 2.50
C LEU A 158 3.37 12.30 1.30
N ASN A 159 2.77 13.35 0.79
CA ASN A 159 3.34 14.12 -0.31
C ASN A 159 4.60 14.87 0.13
N GLN A 160 5.57 15.07 -0.79
CA GLN A 160 6.73 15.94 -0.60
C GLN A 160 7.75 15.47 0.46
N VAL A 161 7.75 14.21 0.85
CA VAL A 161 8.83 13.67 1.69
C VAL A 161 9.98 13.25 0.77
N GLU A 162 11.05 14.04 0.74
CA GLU A 162 12.23 13.77 -0.10
C GLU A 162 13.27 12.92 0.63
N CYS A 163 13.47 13.16 1.92
CA CYS A 163 14.48 12.48 2.74
C CYS A 163 13.90 12.05 4.09
N CYS A 164 14.23 10.84 4.54
CA CYS A 164 13.86 10.34 5.87
C CYS A 164 14.84 9.26 6.34
N GLN A 165 15.91 9.65 7.03
CA GLN A 165 16.96 8.75 7.52
C GLN A 165 16.42 7.66 8.46
N SER A 166 15.45 7.97 9.30
CA SER A 166 14.81 6.98 10.17
C SER A 166 14.02 5.93 9.41
N ALA A 167 13.46 6.25 8.23
CA ALA A 167 12.82 5.27 7.35
C ALA A 167 13.85 4.35 6.69
N ILE A 168 15.03 4.87 6.29
CA ILE A 168 16.12 4.07 5.74
C ILE A 168 16.59 3.03 6.76
N ALA A 169 16.69 3.39 8.03
CA ALA A 169 17.09 2.46 9.09
C ALA A 169 16.14 1.24 9.22
N LEU A 170 14.86 1.39 8.92
CA LEU A 170 13.86 0.31 8.99
C LEU A 170 14.04 -0.78 7.94
N ILE A 171 14.91 -0.60 6.94
CA ILE A 171 15.29 -1.68 6.00
C ILE A 171 16.04 -2.82 6.72
N SER A 172 16.58 -2.57 7.90
CA SER A 172 17.30 -3.53 8.75
C SER A 172 16.50 -3.86 10.03
N ASP A 173 15.20 -3.64 10.06
CA ASP A 173 14.35 -3.97 11.20
C ASP A 173 14.37 -5.49 11.49
N PRO A 174 14.33 -5.92 12.77
CA PRO A 174 14.26 -7.33 13.10
C PRO A 174 13.06 -8.05 12.48
N GLU A 175 11.93 -7.34 12.33
CA GLU A 175 10.70 -7.90 11.78
C GLU A 175 10.63 -7.78 10.26
N ALA A 176 10.45 -8.91 9.57
CA ALA A 176 10.39 -8.96 8.11
C ALA A 176 9.24 -8.11 7.51
N THR A 177 8.11 -8.02 8.21
CA THR A 177 6.97 -7.19 7.78
C THR A 177 7.35 -5.72 7.70
N VAL A 178 8.10 -5.22 8.68
CA VAL A 178 8.61 -3.84 8.70
C VAL A 178 9.63 -3.63 7.58
N ARG A 179 10.60 -4.57 7.39
CA ARG A 179 11.58 -4.50 6.30
C ARG A 179 10.91 -4.49 4.92
N ARG A 180 9.84 -5.32 4.72
CA ARG A 180 9.05 -5.33 3.48
C ARG A 180 8.39 -3.99 3.19
N ALA A 181 7.80 -3.38 4.22
CA ALA A 181 7.16 -2.07 4.10
C ALA A 181 8.19 -0.96 3.85
N ALA A 182 9.33 -0.98 4.57
CA ALA A 182 10.43 -0.06 4.36
C ALA A 182 10.98 -0.16 2.93
N ALA A 183 11.27 -1.37 2.44
CA ALA A 183 11.77 -1.59 1.09
C ALA A 183 10.87 -0.96 0.00
N LEU A 184 9.54 -1.02 0.16
CA LEU A 184 8.60 -0.37 -0.77
C LEU A 184 8.54 1.15 -0.59
N THR A 185 8.62 1.62 0.65
CA THR A 185 8.51 3.06 0.95
C THR A 185 9.73 3.81 0.45
N LEU A 186 10.92 3.24 0.59
CA LEU A 186 12.17 3.83 0.13
C LEU A 186 12.20 4.09 -1.39
N GLY A 187 11.40 3.37 -2.18
CA GLY A 187 11.24 3.64 -3.60
C GLY A 187 10.62 5.02 -3.93
N HIS A 188 10.01 5.68 -2.95
CA HIS A 188 9.37 6.98 -3.12
C HIS A 188 10.15 8.14 -2.51
N LEU A 189 11.29 7.89 -1.87
CA LEU A 189 12.16 8.92 -1.30
C LEU A 189 13.27 9.28 -2.29
N ALA A 190 13.56 10.57 -2.46
CA ALA A 190 14.58 11.06 -3.38
C ALA A 190 16.01 11.08 -2.77
N ASP A 191 16.21 10.44 -1.62
CA ASP A 191 17.48 10.42 -0.91
C ASP A 191 18.48 9.45 -1.54
N ALA A 192 19.69 9.92 -1.83
CA ALA A 192 20.76 9.11 -2.42
C ALA A 192 21.19 7.92 -1.55
N GLU A 193 21.06 8.03 -0.23
CA GLU A 193 21.36 6.96 0.74
C GLU A 193 20.43 5.74 0.58
N VAL A 194 19.30 5.91 -0.06
CA VAL A 194 18.31 4.84 -0.31
C VAL A 194 18.89 3.75 -1.22
N ILE A 195 19.66 4.12 -2.25
CA ILE A 195 20.15 3.17 -3.26
C ILE A 195 21.10 2.11 -2.67
N PRO A 196 22.12 2.48 -1.88
CA PRO A 196 22.95 1.50 -1.19
C PRO A 196 22.16 0.57 -0.25
N ALA A 197 21.20 1.13 0.51
CA ALA A 197 20.38 0.38 1.45
C ALA A 197 19.49 -0.65 0.74
N LEU A 198 18.80 -0.26 -0.33
CA LEU A 198 17.99 -1.14 -1.16
C LEU A 198 18.85 -2.21 -1.88
N SER A 199 20.04 -1.84 -2.37
CA SER A 199 20.95 -2.76 -3.03
C SER A 199 21.47 -3.85 -2.08
N GLN A 200 21.75 -3.47 -0.83
CA GLN A 200 22.12 -4.43 0.21
C GLN A 200 20.92 -5.35 0.55
N ALA A 201 19.73 -4.80 0.78
CA ALA A 201 18.54 -5.59 1.06
C ALA A 201 18.23 -6.56 -0.09
N LEU A 202 18.34 -6.12 -1.35
CA LEU A 202 18.15 -6.97 -2.54
C LEU A 202 19.07 -8.20 -2.55
N THR A 203 20.32 -8.05 -2.12
CA THR A 203 21.33 -9.09 -2.25
C THR A 203 21.50 -9.96 -1.01
N SER A 204 21.04 -9.51 0.16
CA SER A 204 21.37 -10.18 1.43
C SER A 204 20.21 -10.42 2.39
N ASP A 205 19.00 -9.88 2.14
CA ASP A 205 17.87 -10.13 3.04
C ASP A 205 17.42 -11.60 2.94
N GLU A 206 17.13 -12.21 4.07
CA GLU A 206 16.63 -13.59 4.14
C GLU A 206 15.23 -13.75 3.55
N ASP A 207 14.41 -12.69 3.63
CA ASP A 207 13.04 -12.68 3.15
C ASP A 207 12.97 -12.27 1.67
N TRP A 208 12.53 -13.19 0.82
CA TRP A 208 12.41 -12.94 -0.61
C TRP A 208 11.46 -11.79 -0.97
N GLN A 209 10.47 -11.49 -0.13
CA GLN A 209 9.56 -10.37 -0.40
C GLN A 209 10.24 -9.02 -0.15
N VAL A 210 11.19 -8.96 0.81
CA VAL A 210 12.06 -7.78 0.98
C VAL A 210 12.94 -7.62 -0.26
N ARG A 211 13.63 -8.69 -0.70
CA ARG A 211 14.47 -8.67 -1.91
C ARG A 211 13.68 -8.23 -3.14
N ARG A 212 12.48 -8.81 -3.35
CA ARG A 212 11.57 -8.40 -4.44
C ARG A 212 11.16 -6.93 -4.35
N ASN A 213 10.81 -6.44 -3.17
CA ASN A 213 10.37 -5.05 -2.96
C ASN A 213 11.54 -4.08 -3.18
N ALA A 214 12.75 -4.46 -2.75
CA ALA A 214 13.96 -3.69 -3.04
C ALA A 214 14.21 -3.56 -4.55
N ALA A 215 14.09 -4.65 -5.32
CA ALA A 215 14.20 -4.60 -6.78
C ALA A 215 13.16 -3.65 -7.41
N LYS A 216 11.89 -3.69 -6.95
CA LYS A 216 10.83 -2.78 -7.39
C LYS A 216 11.17 -1.32 -7.13
N SER A 217 11.71 -1.03 -5.96
CA SER A 217 12.05 0.34 -5.55
C SER A 217 13.27 0.84 -6.33
N LEU A 218 14.27 0.01 -6.56
CA LEU A 218 15.41 0.35 -7.42
C LEU A 218 14.98 0.65 -8.87
N ALA A 219 13.92 0.00 -9.37
CA ALA A 219 13.36 0.32 -10.69
C ALA A 219 12.73 1.73 -10.76
N ILE A 220 12.24 2.26 -9.65
CA ILE A 220 11.69 3.62 -9.57
C ILE A 220 12.82 4.64 -9.60
N HIS A 221 13.90 4.40 -8.86
CA HIS A 221 15.06 5.29 -8.81
C HIS A 221 15.83 5.32 -10.13
N ALA A 222 15.85 4.21 -10.86
CA ALA A 222 16.56 4.07 -12.13
C ALA A 222 18.04 4.55 -12.04
N ASP A 223 18.73 4.18 -10.96
CA ASP A 223 20.11 4.59 -10.68
C ASP A 223 21.10 3.51 -11.13
N SER A 224 22.10 3.92 -11.93
CA SER A 224 23.11 3.02 -12.49
C SER A 224 24.02 2.37 -11.43
N THR A 225 24.13 2.92 -10.23
CA THR A 225 24.92 2.34 -9.15
C THR A 225 24.33 1.04 -8.62
N ALA A 226 23.02 0.82 -8.82
CA ALA A 226 22.32 -0.40 -8.44
C ALA A 226 22.54 -1.58 -9.43
N VAL A 227 23.06 -1.35 -10.63
CA VAL A 227 23.17 -2.35 -11.71
C VAL A 227 23.85 -3.64 -11.24
N LYS A 228 24.94 -3.53 -10.49
CA LYS A 228 25.66 -4.71 -9.97
C LYS A 228 24.80 -5.57 -9.02
N ALA A 229 24.02 -4.94 -8.15
CA ALA A 229 23.11 -5.64 -7.24
C ALA A 229 21.95 -6.28 -8.01
N LEU A 230 21.39 -5.57 -8.99
CA LEU A 230 20.34 -6.08 -9.87
C LEU A 230 20.80 -7.25 -10.72
N GLU A 231 22.02 -7.18 -11.30
CA GLU A 231 22.61 -8.32 -12.02
C GLU A 231 22.79 -9.56 -11.13
N SER A 232 23.26 -9.38 -9.89
CA SER A 232 23.35 -10.47 -8.92
C SER A 232 21.98 -11.09 -8.62
N ALA A 233 20.94 -10.28 -8.52
CA ALA A 233 19.57 -10.71 -8.24
C ALA A 233 18.93 -11.51 -9.39
N LEU A 234 19.49 -11.51 -10.60
CA LEU A 234 19.04 -12.39 -11.70
C LEU A 234 19.30 -13.88 -11.40
N ARG A 235 20.09 -14.21 -10.37
CA ARG A 235 20.36 -15.56 -9.90
C ARG A 235 19.66 -15.88 -8.59
N ASP A 236 18.73 -15.03 -8.15
CA ASP A 236 17.96 -15.27 -6.93
C ASP A 236 17.16 -16.58 -7.02
N GLU A 237 17.05 -17.29 -5.93
CA GLU A 237 16.27 -18.54 -5.84
C GLU A 237 14.79 -18.31 -6.17
N HIS A 238 14.25 -17.12 -5.86
CA HIS A 238 12.85 -16.79 -6.03
C HIS A 238 12.60 -16.07 -7.37
N TRP A 239 11.80 -16.66 -8.25
CA TRP A 239 11.54 -16.14 -9.60
C TRP A 239 11.01 -14.70 -9.63
N GLN A 240 10.21 -14.29 -8.64
CA GLN A 240 9.68 -12.89 -8.59
C GLN A 240 10.82 -11.89 -8.35
N VAL A 241 11.86 -12.25 -7.59
CA VAL A 241 13.02 -11.38 -7.41
C VAL A 241 13.74 -11.23 -8.75
N ARG A 242 14.01 -12.34 -9.48
CA ARG A 242 14.62 -12.31 -10.81
C ARG A 242 13.81 -11.45 -11.79
N LYS A 243 12.48 -11.63 -11.81
CA LYS A 243 11.57 -10.85 -12.65
C LYS A 243 11.68 -9.34 -12.39
N PHE A 244 11.59 -8.91 -11.12
CA PHE A 244 11.63 -7.49 -10.79
C PHE A 244 13.03 -6.89 -10.94
N ALA A 245 14.10 -7.68 -10.78
CA ALA A 245 15.46 -7.26 -11.12
C ALA A 245 15.60 -6.98 -12.63
N LEU A 246 15.03 -7.82 -13.50
CA LEU A 246 14.96 -7.58 -14.94
C LEU A 246 14.20 -6.30 -15.29
N GLN A 247 13.06 -6.06 -14.64
CA GLN A 247 12.29 -4.83 -14.84
C GLN A 247 13.07 -3.58 -14.41
N ALA A 248 13.87 -3.69 -13.34
CA ALA A 248 14.74 -2.59 -12.92
C ALA A 248 15.89 -2.35 -13.93
N LEU A 249 16.50 -3.40 -14.46
CA LEU A 249 17.55 -3.29 -15.49
C LEU A 249 17.03 -2.71 -16.81
N GLN A 250 15.75 -2.84 -17.14
CA GLN A 250 15.14 -2.14 -18.26
C GLN A 250 15.17 -0.61 -18.10
N LYS A 251 15.24 -0.10 -16.86
CA LYS A 251 15.34 1.33 -16.58
C LYS A 251 16.77 1.85 -16.54
N THR A 252 17.73 0.95 -16.37
CA THR A 252 19.17 1.24 -16.30
C THR A 252 19.95 0.28 -17.22
N PRO A 253 19.75 0.37 -18.55
CA PRO A 253 20.42 -0.55 -19.47
C PRO A 253 21.96 -0.38 -19.38
N ASP A 254 22.66 -1.50 -19.26
CA ASP A 254 24.10 -1.55 -19.13
C ASP A 254 24.66 -2.79 -19.83
N ASP A 255 25.56 -2.60 -20.79
CA ASP A 255 26.13 -3.70 -21.58
C ASP A 255 26.81 -4.80 -20.74
N ARG A 256 27.27 -4.47 -19.54
CA ARG A 256 27.85 -5.44 -18.61
C ARG A 256 26.87 -6.53 -18.22
N THR A 257 25.56 -6.25 -18.24
CA THR A 257 24.49 -7.21 -17.86
C THR A 257 24.14 -8.17 -18.99
N LEU A 258 24.60 -7.93 -20.23
CA LEU A 258 24.25 -8.74 -21.39
C LEU A 258 24.35 -10.25 -21.19
N PRO A 259 25.44 -10.83 -20.61
CA PRO A 259 25.53 -12.27 -20.43
C PRO A 259 24.45 -12.80 -19.46
N ALA A 260 24.14 -12.05 -18.40
CA ALA A 260 23.14 -12.45 -17.41
C ALA A 260 21.71 -12.34 -17.98
N LEU A 261 21.43 -11.33 -18.80
CA LEU A 261 20.16 -11.17 -19.51
C LEU A 261 19.94 -12.31 -20.53
N ILE A 262 20.97 -12.69 -21.28
CA ILE A 262 20.92 -13.84 -22.19
C ILE A 262 20.62 -15.14 -21.43
N GLN A 263 21.28 -15.36 -20.29
CA GLN A 263 21.00 -16.52 -19.45
C GLN A 263 19.56 -16.55 -18.97
N ALA A 264 18.97 -15.40 -18.61
CA ALA A 264 17.59 -15.31 -18.14
C ALA A 264 16.54 -15.68 -19.22
N LEU A 265 16.88 -15.72 -20.50
CA LEU A 265 16.01 -16.24 -21.56
C LEU A 265 15.73 -17.76 -21.42
N THR A 266 16.51 -18.47 -20.62
CA THR A 266 16.35 -19.90 -20.38
C THR A 266 15.79 -20.22 -18.98
N ASP A 267 15.23 -19.21 -18.30
CA ASP A 267 14.63 -19.40 -16.96
C ASP A 267 13.44 -20.37 -17.02
N GLU A 268 13.21 -21.10 -15.92
CA GLU A 268 12.05 -22.00 -15.81
C GLU A 268 10.70 -21.31 -15.89
N TYR A 269 10.63 -20.03 -15.44
CA TYR A 269 9.41 -19.22 -15.43
C TYR A 269 9.30 -18.35 -16.67
N SER A 270 8.22 -18.48 -17.42
CA SER A 270 7.97 -17.69 -18.64
C SER A 270 7.94 -16.19 -18.38
N ASP A 271 7.43 -15.76 -17.24
CA ASP A 271 7.46 -14.35 -16.82
C ASP A 271 8.87 -13.78 -16.74
N VAL A 272 9.84 -14.57 -16.29
CA VAL A 272 11.25 -14.16 -16.22
C VAL A 272 11.85 -14.11 -17.63
N ARG A 273 11.63 -15.15 -18.46
CA ARG A 273 12.09 -15.17 -19.86
C ARG A 273 11.54 -14.01 -20.67
N LYS A 274 10.25 -13.68 -20.49
CA LYS A 274 9.62 -12.52 -21.11
C LYS A 274 10.31 -11.21 -20.73
N GLU A 275 10.53 -10.96 -19.44
CA GLU A 275 11.21 -9.74 -18.98
C GLU A 275 12.67 -9.68 -19.46
N ALA A 276 13.34 -10.83 -19.60
CA ALA A 276 14.69 -10.91 -20.17
C ALA A 276 14.70 -10.48 -21.65
N ALA A 277 13.73 -10.96 -22.45
CA ALA A 277 13.58 -10.54 -23.84
C ALA A 277 13.34 -9.02 -23.95
N ILE A 278 12.48 -8.46 -23.10
CA ILE A 278 12.23 -7.01 -23.05
C ILE A 278 13.53 -6.25 -22.69
N ALA A 279 14.26 -6.70 -21.65
CA ALA A 279 15.49 -6.07 -21.22
C ALA A 279 16.56 -6.08 -22.31
N LEU A 280 16.71 -7.17 -23.07
CA LEU A 280 17.62 -7.26 -24.21
C LEU A 280 17.22 -6.34 -25.36
N GLY A 281 15.90 -6.17 -25.61
CA GLY A 281 15.39 -5.22 -26.57
C GLY A 281 15.69 -3.76 -26.20
N VAL A 282 15.59 -3.43 -24.91
CA VAL A 282 15.94 -2.10 -24.39
C VAL A 282 17.46 -1.86 -24.43
N LEU A 283 18.26 -2.89 -24.12
CA LEU A 283 19.71 -2.82 -24.17
C LEU A 283 20.24 -2.58 -25.58
N GLN A 284 19.51 -3.03 -26.62
CA GLN A 284 19.83 -2.85 -28.04
C GLN A 284 21.19 -3.37 -28.45
N ASN A 285 21.79 -4.29 -27.72
CA ASN A 285 23.10 -4.86 -28.05
C ASN A 285 22.96 -5.97 -29.10
N PRO A 286 23.63 -5.84 -30.30
CA PRO A 286 23.54 -6.82 -31.39
C PRO A 286 23.99 -8.23 -31.00
N ALA A 287 24.85 -8.38 -30.00
CA ALA A 287 25.31 -9.69 -29.53
C ALA A 287 24.19 -10.55 -28.89
N ALA A 288 23.04 -9.93 -28.56
CA ALA A 288 21.84 -10.66 -28.07
C ALA A 288 21.08 -11.38 -29.19
N LEU A 289 21.23 -11.02 -30.47
CA LEU A 289 20.39 -11.49 -31.57
C LEU A 289 20.35 -13.01 -31.69
N ASN A 290 21.48 -13.70 -31.57
CA ASN A 290 21.51 -15.16 -31.67
C ASN A 290 20.69 -15.83 -30.55
N ALA A 291 20.83 -15.36 -29.32
CA ALA A 291 20.05 -15.89 -28.18
C ALA A 291 18.56 -15.60 -28.32
N LEU A 292 18.19 -14.39 -28.76
CA LEU A 292 16.81 -14.03 -29.05
C LEU A 292 16.22 -14.86 -30.18
N GLN A 293 16.98 -15.17 -31.27
CA GLN A 293 16.50 -16.04 -32.34
C GLN A 293 16.14 -17.45 -31.83
N GLN A 294 16.95 -17.99 -30.89
CA GLN A 294 16.63 -19.28 -30.26
C GLN A 294 15.38 -19.23 -29.37
N ALA A 295 15.10 -18.10 -28.74
CA ALA A 295 13.94 -17.89 -27.89
C ALA A 295 12.63 -17.64 -28.67
N LEU A 296 12.66 -17.56 -30.00
CA LEU A 296 11.44 -17.46 -30.82
C LEU A 296 10.59 -18.74 -30.79
N ASP A 297 11.19 -19.88 -30.46
CA ASP A 297 10.52 -21.18 -30.36
C ASP A 297 10.06 -21.48 -28.92
N ASP A 298 9.95 -20.45 -28.05
CA ASP A 298 9.51 -20.61 -26.67
C ASP A 298 8.08 -21.19 -26.60
N PRO A 299 7.80 -22.14 -25.67
CA PRO A 299 6.45 -22.67 -25.48
C PRO A 299 5.42 -21.60 -25.04
N ASP A 300 5.85 -20.50 -24.45
CA ASP A 300 5.00 -19.39 -24.04
C ASP A 300 4.90 -18.34 -25.16
N LYS A 301 3.66 -18.06 -25.61
CA LYS A 301 3.41 -17.11 -26.70
C LYS A 301 3.84 -15.68 -26.41
N ASP A 302 3.71 -15.24 -25.14
CA ASP A 302 4.12 -13.90 -24.74
C ASP A 302 5.64 -13.76 -24.86
N VAL A 303 6.40 -14.78 -24.48
CA VAL A 303 7.86 -14.80 -24.67
C VAL A 303 8.20 -14.65 -26.14
N CYS A 304 7.57 -15.42 -27.05
CA CYS A 304 7.79 -15.29 -28.49
C CYS A 304 7.51 -13.87 -29.01
N ILE A 305 6.38 -13.28 -28.60
CA ILE A 305 5.98 -11.92 -29.02
C ILE A 305 7.02 -10.88 -28.59
N TYR A 306 7.43 -10.90 -27.33
CA TYR A 306 8.40 -9.94 -26.82
C TYR A 306 9.80 -10.17 -27.36
N THR A 307 10.18 -11.43 -27.62
CA THR A 307 11.42 -11.79 -28.31
C THR A 307 11.47 -11.23 -29.72
N GLN A 308 10.38 -11.38 -30.50
CA GLN A 308 10.27 -10.84 -31.85
C GLN A 308 10.39 -9.29 -31.84
N ARG A 309 9.77 -8.62 -30.86
CA ARG A 309 9.88 -7.17 -30.69
C ARG A 309 11.30 -6.75 -30.35
N ALA A 310 12.00 -7.46 -29.46
CA ALA A 310 13.38 -7.19 -29.11
C ALA A 310 14.32 -7.30 -30.31
N ILE A 311 14.16 -8.32 -31.14
CA ILE A 311 14.93 -8.48 -32.39
C ILE A 311 14.70 -7.26 -33.30
N GLY A 312 13.43 -6.86 -33.53
CA GLY A 312 13.11 -5.70 -34.34
C GLY A 312 13.73 -4.40 -33.81
N GLN A 313 13.72 -4.19 -32.48
CA GLN A 313 14.36 -3.02 -31.85
C GLN A 313 15.87 -2.98 -32.09
N ILE A 314 16.56 -4.10 -31.96
CA ILE A 314 18.02 -4.17 -32.19
C ILE A 314 18.37 -3.93 -33.65
N GLN A 315 17.63 -4.53 -34.59
CA GLN A 315 17.85 -4.41 -36.03
C GLN A 315 17.61 -2.99 -36.54
N SER A 316 16.57 -2.31 -36.05
CA SER A 316 16.25 -0.93 -36.43
C SER A 316 17.38 0.07 -36.07
N VAL A 317 18.09 -0.15 -34.97
CA VAL A 317 19.21 0.67 -34.55
C VAL A 317 20.43 0.43 -35.47
N GLN A 318 20.65 -0.81 -35.89
CA GLN A 318 21.75 -1.13 -36.84
C GLN A 318 21.55 -0.45 -38.21
N GLU A 319 20.31 -0.46 -38.74
CA GLU A 319 19.96 0.19 -39.98
C GLU A 319 20.19 1.71 -39.96
N THR A 320 19.78 2.36 -38.83
CA THR A 320 19.96 3.80 -38.64
C THR A 320 21.43 4.21 -38.44
N SER A 321 22.26 3.30 -37.93
CA SER A 321 23.70 3.56 -37.73
C SER A 321 24.55 3.42 -39.03
N HIS A 322 23.97 2.80 -40.06
CA HIS A 322 24.62 2.59 -41.38
C HIS A 322 24.08 3.52 -42.48
N ALA A 323 23.06 4.33 -42.19
CA ALA A 323 22.51 5.36 -43.08
C ALA A 323 23.09 6.76 -42.79
#